data_5042aa9780dc01d7cfbf417961879776
#
_entry.id   5042aa9780dc01d7cfbf417961879776
#
_cell.length_a   1.000
_cell.length_b   1.000
_cell.length_c   1.000
_cell.angle_alpha   90.00
_cell.angle_beta   90.00
_cell.angle_gamma   90.00
#
_symmetry.space_group_name_H-M   'P 1'
#
loop_
_entity.id
_entity.type
_entity.pdbx_description
1 polymer ?
#
loop_
_entity_poly.entity_id
_entity_poly.type
_entity_poly.pdbx_seq_one_letter_code
_entity_poly.pdbx_strand_id
1 'polypeptide(L)'
;MAHKAYGLNELREMYLKFFETKGHLRLPSFSLVPQNDKSILLINAGMTPMKPWFTGEEEPPRHRVTTCQKCIRTGDIENVGHTARHGTYFEMLGNFSFGDYFKKEAIPWAWEFLTSPEWVGLEPERRPPRRPPQMTRPSPSGAT
;
A
#
# COMPACT_ATOMS: atom_id res chain seq x y z
N MET A 1 -4.95 2.91 27.98
CA MET A 1 -6.31 2.60 27.49
C MET A 1 -6.25 1.27 26.72
N ALA A 2 -7.28 0.42 26.85
CA ALA A 2 -7.32 -0.84 26.09
C ALA A 2 -7.47 -0.51 24.60
N HIS A 3 -6.54 -0.99 23.77
CA HIS A 3 -6.66 -0.86 22.32
C HIS A 3 -7.85 -1.68 21.85
N LYS A 4 -8.70 -1.05 21.02
CA LYS A 4 -9.77 -1.77 20.36
C LYS A 4 -9.13 -2.80 19.40
N ALA A 5 -9.46 -4.06 19.58
CA ALA A 5 -9.07 -5.10 18.63
C ALA A 5 -10.01 -5.02 17.42
N TYR A 6 -9.46 -4.91 16.23
CA TYR A 6 -10.20 -4.91 14.98
C TYR A 6 -10.10 -6.26 14.28
N GLY A 7 -11.21 -6.74 13.75
CA GLY A 7 -11.21 -7.88 12.85
C GLY A 7 -10.65 -7.53 11.48
N LEU A 8 -10.19 -8.54 10.72
CA LEU A 8 -9.61 -8.36 9.40
C LEU A 8 -10.57 -7.63 8.43
N ASN A 9 -11.84 -8.02 8.43
CA ASN A 9 -12.85 -7.39 7.58
C ASN A 9 -13.15 -5.94 8.00
N GLU A 10 -13.10 -5.65 9.30
CA GLU A 10 -13.28 -4.28 9.81
C GLU A 10 -12.13 -3.39 9.34
N LEU A 11 -10.88 -3.86 9.37
CA LEU A 11 -9.72 -3.10 8.89
C LEU A 11 -9.80 -2.82 7.40
N ARG A 12 -10.20 -3.83 6.59
CA ARG A 12 -10.41 -3.63 5.15
C ARG A 12 -11.46 -2.55 4.88
N GLU A 13 -12.62 -2.69 5.52
CA GLU A 13 -13.72 -1.77 5.32
C GLU A 13 -13.39 -0.36 5.81
N MET A 14 -12.73 -0.25 6.95
CA MET A 14 -12.29 1.02 7.51
C MET A 14 -11.34 1.77 6.56
N TYR A 15 -10.36 1.06 5.99
CA TYR A 15 -9.42 1.66 5.04
C TYR A 15 -10.12 2.16 3.77
N LEU A 16 -10.95 1.31 3.19
CA LEU A 16 -11.67 1.66 1.96
C LEU A 16 -12.62 2.84 2.18
N LYS A 17 -13.40 2.82 3.27
CA LYS A 17 -14.28 3.95 3.65
C LYS A 17 -13.51 5.23 3.88
N PHE A 18 -12.38 5.17 4.58
CA PHE A 18 -11.54 6.34 4.78
C PHE A 18 -11.17 7.01 3.45
N PHE A 19 -10.69 6.23 2.48
CA PHE A 19 -10.31 6.79 1.19
C PHE A 19 -11.52 7.19 0.32
N GLU A 20 -12.68 6.57 0.50
CA GLU A 20 -13.93 7.06 -0.10
C GLU A 20 -14.27 8.48 0.40
N THR A 21 -14.04 8.80 1.70
CA THR A 21 -14.21 10.18 2.21
C THR A 21 -13.24 11.18 1.59
N LYS A 22 -12.10 10.72 1.07
CA LYS A 22 -11.12 11.54 0.34
C LYS A 22 -11.39 11.58 -1.18
N GLY A 23 -12.55 11.08 -1.62
CA GLY A 23 -13.00 11.12 -3.02
C GLY A 23 -12.46 9.99 -3.90
N HIS A 24 -11.94 8.92 -3.31
CA HIS A 24 -11.49 7.76 -4.07
C HIS A 24 -12.66 6.89 -4.53
N LEU A 25 -12.57 6.38 -5.74
CA LEU A 25 -13.45 5.33 -6.23
C LEU A 25 -12.97 4.00 -5.68
N ARG A 26 -13.83 3.32 -4.94
CA ARG A 26 -13.58 1.96 -4.48
C ARG A 26 -13.76 0.98 -5.63
N LEU A 27 -12.72 0.21 -5.93
CA LEU A 27 -12.77 -0.88 -6.88
C LEU A 27 -12.65 -2.23 -6.16
N PRO A 28 -13.29 -3.28 -6.71
CA PRO A 28 -13.07 -4.64 -6.21
C PRO A 28 -11.62 -5.09 -6.48
N SER A 29 -11.19 -6.14 -5.78
CA SER A 29 -9.92 -6.80 -6.10
C SER A 29 -9.94 -7.33 -7.53
N PHE A 30 -8.91 -7.02 -8.29
CA PHE A 30 -8.70 -7.63 -9.60
C PHE A 30 -8.40 -9.12 -9.46
N SER A 31 -8.57 -9.88 -10.55
CA SER A 31 -8.16 -11.28 -10.63
C SER A 31 -6.68 -11.44 -10.29
N LEU A 32 -6.33 -12.53 -9.61
CA LEU A 32 -4.92 -12.90 -9.38
C LEU A 32 -4.21 -13.30 -10.67
N VAL A 33 -4.96 -13.80 -11.66
CA VAL A 33 -4.43 -14.11 -12.98
C VAL A 33 -4.43 -12.82 -13.82
N PRO A 34 -3.25 -12.35 -14.27
CA PRO A 34 -3.14 -11.15 -15.09
C PRO A 34 -3.90 -11.33 -16.40
N GLN A 35 -4.66 -10.32 -16.81
CA GLN A 35 -5.43 -10.38 -18.07
C GLN A 35 -4.57 -10.02 -19.29
N ASN A 36 -3.71 -9.00 -19.14
CA ASN A 36 -2.97 -8.41 -20.28
C ASN A 36 -1.46 -8.23 -20.02
N ASP A 37 -0.92 -8.76 -18.94
CA ASP A 37 0.51 -8.64 -18.62
C ASP A 37 1.18 -10.02 -18.63
N LYS A 38 1.92 -10.30 -19.71
CA LYS A 38 2.69 -11.56 -19.88
C LYS A 38 4.00 -11.58 -19.07
N SER A 39 4.38 -10.47 -18.45
CA SER A 39 5.63 -10.38 -17.68
C SER A 39 5.53 -11.00 -16.29
N ILE A 40 4.32 -11.27 -15.81
CA ILE A 40 4.05 -11.84 -14.50
C ILE A 40 3.07 -13.02 -14.61
N LEU A 41 3.26 -14.02 -13.77
CA LEU A 41 2.36 -15.18 -13.69
C LEU A 41 1.13 -14.90 -12.83
N LEU A 42 1.32 -14.18 -11.73
CA LEU A 42 0.26 -13.81 -10.79
C LEU A 42 0.43 -12.36 -10.33
N ILE A 43 -0.68 -11.72 -9.99
CA ILE A 43 -0.67 -10.36 -9.44
C ILE A 43 0.06 -10.36 -8.09
N ASN A 44 1.12 -9.60 -8.00
CA ASN A 44 2.04 -9.54 -6.87
C ASN A 44 2.05 -8.19 -6.13
N ALA A 45 1.30 -7.21 -6.63
CA ALA A 45 1.16 -5.89 -6.02
C ALA A 45 -0.17 -5.23 -6.40
N GLY A 46 -0.64 -4.31 -5.56
CA GLY A 46 -1.90 -3.60 -5.76
C GLY A 46 -1.94 -2.74 -7.01
N MET A 47 -0.79 -2.16 -7.42
CA MET A 47 -0.71 -1.33 -8.62
C MET A 47 -0.61 -2.13 -9.93
N THR A 48 -0.23 -3.40 -9.85
CA THR A 48 0.08 -4.19 -11.07
C THR A 48 -1.06 -4.21 -12.09
N PRO A 49 -2.32 -4.47 -11.70
CA PRO A 49 -3.41 -4.47 -12.67
C PRO A 49 -3.76 -3.07 -13.21
N MET A 50 -3.24 -2.01 -12.60
CA MET A 50 -3.49 -0.62 -12.98
C MET A 50 -2.33 -0.01 -13.77
N LYS A 51 -1.32 -0.81 -14.18
CA LYS A 51 -0.17 -0.32 -14.97
C LYS A 51 -0.60 0.53 -16.18
N PRO A 52 -1.58 0.12 -17.01
CA PRO A 52 -2.00 0.91 -18.17
C PRO A 52 -2.47 2.32 -17.81
N TRP A 53 -3.08 2.50 -16.64
CA TRP A 53 -3.50 3.83 -16.15
C TRP A 53 -2.32 4.69 -15.70
N PHE A 54 -1.25 4.07 -15.17
CA PHE A 54 -0.02 4.79 -14.80
C PHE A 54 0.83 5.16 -16.00
N THR A 55 0.83 4.33 -17.06
CA THR A 55 1.57 4.58 -18.30
C THR A 55 0.82 5.51 -19.27
N GLY A 56 -0.47 5.74 -19.02
CA GLY A 56 -1.31 6.55 -19.90
C GLY A 56 -1.80 5.78 -21.15
N GLU A 57 -1.66 4.45 -21.17
CA GLU A 57 -2.20 3.60 -22.25
C GLU A 57 -3.73 3.52 -22.18
N GLU A 58 -4.28 3.59 -20.97
CA GLU A 58 -5.70 3.61 -20.71
C GLU A 58 -6.05 4.72 -19.71
N GLU A 59 -7.23 5.32 -19.84
CA GLU A 59 -7.73 6.26 -18.86
C GLU A 59 -8.27 5.54 -17.62
N PRO A 60 -7.91 5.99 -16.40
CA PRO A 60 -8.47 5.43 -15.19
C PRO A 60 -9.95 5.79 -15.07
N PRO A 61 -10.79 4.95 -14.46
CA PRO A 61 -12.22 5.24 -14.24
C PRO A 61 -12.43 6.47 -13.34
N ARG A 62 -11.44 6.83 -12.56
CA ARG A 62 -11.33 8.04 -11.73
C ARG A 62 -9.88 8.30 -11.40
N HIS A 63 -9.49 9.60 -11.25
CA HIS A 63 -8.14 9.97 -10.86
C HIS A 63 -7.73 9.52 -9.44
N ARG A 64 -8.70 9.20 -8.59
CA ARG A 64 -8.49 8.65 -7.24
C ARG A 64 -9.16 7.29 -7.14
N VAL A 65 -8.38 6.27 -6.82
CA VAL A 65 -8.86 4.89 -6.68
C VAL A 65 -8.36 4.29 -5.38
N THR A 66 -9.19 3.47 -4.73
CA THR A 66 -8.80 2.66 -3.57
C THR A 66 -9.22 1.21 -3.77
N THR A 67 -8.36 0.29 -3.35
CA THR A 67 -8.62 -1.16 -3.45
C THR A 67 -8.07 -1.92 -2.25
N CYS A 68 -8.64 -3.10 -2.02
CA CYS A 68 -8.03 -4.15 -1.23
C CYS A 68 -7.65 -5.29 -2.19
N GLN A 69 -6.43 -5.24 -2.75
CA GLN A 69 -5.98 -6.15 -3.79
C GLN A 69 -5.37 -7.42 -3.21
N LYS A 70 -5.89 -8.56 -3.61
CA LYS A 70 -5.30 -9.88 -3.37
C LYS A 70 -4.01 -10.02 -4.17
N CYS A 71 -2.94 -10.48 -3.51
CA CYS A 71 -1.61 -10.62 -4.10
C CYS A 71 -0.99 -11.96 -3.73
N ILE A 72 -0.16 -12.48 -4.65
CA ILE A 72 0.66 -13.67 -4.40
C ILE A 72 2.12 -13.35 -4.75
N ARG A 73 3.04 -13.68 -3.83
CA ARG A 73 4.49 -13.67 -4.05
C ARG A 73 5.07 -15.02 -3.70
N THR A 74 5.80 -15.61 -4.62
CA THR A 74 6.42 -16.94 -4.46
C THR A 74 7.93 -16.88 -4.21
N GLY A 75 8.58 -15.71 -4.43
CA GLY A 75 10.02 -15.54 -4.24
C GLY A 75 10.49 -15.77 -2.81
N ASP A 76 9.60 -15.63 -1.82
CA ASP A 76 9.92 -15.83 -0.40
C ASP A 76 9.36 -17.14 0.17
N ILE A 77 8.97 -18.09 -0.70
CA ILE A 77 8.30 -19.32 -0.28
C ILE A 77 9.14 -20.16 0.71
N GLU A 78 10.45 -20.13 0.55
CA GLU A 78 11.39 -20.85 1.42
C GLU A 78 11.44 -20.25 2.84
N ASN A 79 11.07 -18.98 2.98
CA ASN A 79 11.02 -18.27 4.26
C ASN A 79 9.67 -18.42 4.99
N VAL A 80 8.65 -18.95 4.30
CA VAL A 80 7.32 -19.15 4.89
C VAL A 80 7.38 -20.25 5.96
N GLY A 81 6.94 -19.91 7.16
CA GLY A 81 7.03 -20.81 8.32
C GLY A 81 8.35 -20.76 9.07
N HIS A 82 9.41 -20.18 8.48
CA HIS A 82 10.70 -19.96 9.14
C HIS A 82 10.84 -18.55 9.73
N THR A 83 10.11 -17.61 9.18
CA THR A 83 10.07 -16.21 9.67
C THR A 83 8.64 -15.80 9.96
N ALA A 84 8.46 -14.90 10.95
CA ALA A 84 7.13 -14.42 11.35
C ALA A 84 6.47 -13.46 10.34
N ARG A 85 7.17 -13.06 9.28
CA ARG A 85 6.77 -11.95 8.40
C ARG A 85 6.53 -12.34 6.94
N HIS A 86 6.83 -13.57 6.54
CA HIS A 86 6.70 -14.01 5.15
C HIS A 86 5.44 -14.87 4.97
N GLY A 87 4.64 -14.49 4.00
CA GLY A 87 3.50 -15.24 3.52
C GLY A 87 3.47 -15.19 2.00
N THR A 88 2.95 -16.22 1.36
CA THR A 88 2.80 -16.26 -0.10
C THR A 88 1.58 -15.47 -0.56
N TYR A 89 0.48 -15.56 0.17
CA TYR A 89 -0.75 -14.83 -0.09
C TYR A 89 -0.89 -13.69 0.91
N PHE A 90 -1.25 -12.52 0.42
CA PHE A 90 -1.53 -11.33 1.24
C PHE A 90 -2.44 -10.36 0.48
N GLU A 91 -2.90 -9.33 1.18
CA GLU A 91 -3.69 -8.26 0.59
C GLU A 91 -2.96 -6.94 0.73
N MET A 92 -3.03 -6.12 -0.32
CA MET A 92 -2.56 -4.75 -0.28
C MET A 92 -3.76 -3.80 -0.20
N LEU A 93 -3.84 -3.07 0.89
CA LEU A 93 -4.72 -1.91 1.03
C LEU A 93 -4.04 -0.74 0.31
N GLY A 94 -4.63 -0.32 -0.80
CA GLY A 94 -4.02 0.65 -1.70
C GLY A 94 -4.90 1.88 -1.94
N ASN A 95 -4.25 3.03 -1.99
CA ASN A 95 -4.81 4.28 -2.48
C ASN A 95 -3.93 4.80 -3.61
N PHE A 96 -4.54 5.15 -4.72
CA PHE A 96 -3.85 5.50 -5.97
C PHE A 96 -4.32 6.84 -6.48
N SER A 97 -3.36 7.64 -6.98
CA SER A 97 -3.59 8.94 -7.60
C SER A 97 -3.03 8.94 -9.00
N PHE A 98 -3.89 9.22 -9.97
CA PHE A 98 -3.54 9.32 -11.38
C PHE A 98 -3.50 10.79 -11.79
N GLY A 99 -2.37 11.45 -11.46
CA GLY A 99 -2.16 12.86 -11.79
C GLY A 99 -3.00 13.87 -10.98
N ASP A 100 -3.49 13.50 -9.79
CA ASP A 100 -4.34 14.36 -8.95
C ASP A 100 -3.57 14.84 -7.69
N TYR A 101 -3.29 13.96 -6.73
CA TYR A 101 -2.57 14.33 -5.52
C TYR A 101 -1.24 13.59 -5.39
N PHE A 102 -0.38 14.07 -4.48
CA PHE A 102 0.93 13.46 -4.22
C PHE A 102 1.26 13.50 -2.71
N LYS A 103 2.52 13.69 -2.35
CA LYS A 103 3.02 13.59 -0.98
C LYS A 103 2.33 14.55 0.02
N LYS A 104 1.94 15.73 -0.45
CA LYS A 104 1.34 16.77 0.42
C LYS A 104 0.03 16.32 1.03
N GLU A 105 -0.76 15.59 0.27
CA GLU A 105 -2.06 15.06 0.68
C GLU A 105 -1.92 13.65 1.26
N ALA A 106 -1.13 12.78 0.60
CA ALA A 106 -0.99 11.38 1.00
C ALA A 106 -0.43 11.21 2.42
N ILE A 107 0.57 12.03 2.81
CA ILE A 107 1.20 11.93 4.14
C ILE A 107 0.25 12.33 5.27
N PRO A 108 -0.46 13.48 5.20
CA PRO A 108 -1.48 13.82 6.20
C PRO A 108 -2.61 12.79 6.28
N TRP A 109 -3.10 12.27 5.15
CA TRP A 109 -4.15 11.26 5.17
C TRP A 109 -3.71 9.94 5.81
N ALA A 110 -2.50 9.48 5.50
CA ALA A 110 -1.94 8.30 6.15
C ALA A 110 -1.82 8.50 7.67
N TRP A 111 -1.41 9.71 8.08
CA TRP A 111 -1.33 10.08 9.48
C TRP A 111 -2.71 10.12 10.14
N GLU A 112 -3.67 10.77 9.53
CA GLU A 112 -5.06 10.85 9.99
C GLU A 112 -5.66 9.45 10.13
N PHE A 113 -5.52 8.60 9.12
CA PHE A 113 -6.03 7.23 9.15
C PHE A 113 -5.49 6.43 10.34
N LEU A 114 -4.18 6.53 10.59
CA LEU A 114 -3.54 5.74 11.65
C LEU A 114 -3.80 6.27 13.05
N THR A 115 -3.91 7.59 13.24
CA THR A 115 -3.93 8.20 14.58
C THR A 115 -5.29 8.71 15.02
N SER A 116 -6.21 8.99 14.10
CA SER A 116 -7.54 9.48 14.46
C SER A 116 -8.34 8.39 15.21
N PRO A 117 -9.00 8.73 16.32
CA PRO A 117 -9.87 7.81 17.06
C PRO A 117 -11.06 7.27 16.25
N GLU A 118 -11.47 7.98 15.20
CA GLU A 118 -12.55 7.57 14.31
C GLU A 118 -12.13 6.41 13.40
N TRP A 119 -10.81 6.25 13.17
CA TRP A 119 -10.22 5.23 12.32
C TRP A 119 -9.43 4.23 13.17
N VAL A 120 -8.15 4.05 12.89
CA VAL A 120 -7.34 3.04 13.60
C VAL A 120 -7.04 3.43 15.05
N GLY A 121 -6.83 4.72 15.33
CA GLY A 121 -6.64 5.24 16.68
C GLY A 121 -5.33 4.82 17.35
N LEU A 122 -4.25 4.64 16.57
CA LEU A 122 -2.94 4.33 17.15
C LEU A 122 -2.36 5.51 17.93
N GLU A 123 -1.79 5.21 19.09
CA GLU A 123 -1.05 6.22 19.86
C GLU A 123 0.17 6.72 19.06
N PRO A 124 0.36 8.04 18.92
CA PRO A 124 1.47 8.60 18.15
C PRO A 124 2.87 8.14 18.61
N GLU A 125 3.01 7.76 19.87
CA GLU A 125 4.26 7.30 20.49
C GLU A 125 4.65 5.88 20.06
N ARG A 126 3.72 5.08 19.57
CA ARG A 126 3.97 3.72 19.07
C ARG A 126 4.53 3.66 17.65
N ARG A 127 5.04 4.76 17.13
CA ARG A 127 5.68 4.77 15.81
C ARG A 127 6.94 3.91 15.80
N PRO A 128 7.20 3.20 14.70
CA PRO A 128 8.53 2.67 14.47
C PRO A 128 9.56 3.81 14.54
N PRO A 129 10.75 3.56 15.08
CA PRO A 129 11.77 4.58 15.22
C PRO A 129 12.07 5.25 13.89
N ARG A 130 12.16 6.56 13.91
CA ARG A 130 12.47 7.39 12.75
C ARG A 130 13.76 6.91 12.11
N ARG A 131 13.73 6.80 10.79
CA ARG A 131 14.85 6.66 9.83
C ARG A 131 16.12 6.00 10.38
N PRO A 132 16.61 4.97 9.70
CA PRO A 132 18.02 4.62 9.87
C PRO A 132 18.88 5.88 9.61
N PRO A 133 19.99 6.05 10.33
CA PRO A 133 20.92 7.16 10.06
C PRO A 133 21.21 7.18 8.57
N GLN A 134 21.16 8.37 7.97
CA GLN A 134 21.56 8.54 6.59
C GLN A 134 22.95 7.94 6.43
N MET A 135 23.08 6.90 5.61
CA MET A 135 24.39 6.51 5.11
C MET A 135 24.95 7.73 4.34
N THR A 136 25.81 8.47 5.01
CA THR A 136 26.65 9.46 4.32
C THR A 136 27.45 8.71 3.28
N ARG A 137 27.20 8.96 2.01
CA ARG A 137 28.09 8.50 0.94
C ARG A 137 29.50 8.96 1.32
N PRO A 138 30.50 8.05 1.32
CA PRO A 138 31.87 8.48 1.48
C PRO A 138 32.18 9.47 0.35
N SER A 139 32.71 10.64 0.69
CA SER A 139 33.22 11.60 -0.28
C SER A 139 34.25 10.88 -1.14
N PRO A 140 34.25 11.09 -2.46
CA PRO A 140 35.36 10.61 -3.27
C PRO A 140 36.61 11.35 -2.79
N SER A 141 37.46 10.63 -2.05
CA SER A 141 38.79 11.12 -1.69
C SER A 141 39.56 11.38 -2.97
N GLY A 142 40.04 12.61 -3.10
CA GLY A 142 40.79 13.08 -4.25
C GLY A 142 41.95 12.15 -4.61
N ALA A 143 42.03 11.79 -5.85
CA ALA A 143 43.25 11.33 -6.49
C ALA A 143 44.11 12.58 -6.80
N THR A 144 45.21 12.71 -6.14
CA THR A 144 46.40 13.42 -6.63
C THR A 144 47.20 12.49 -7.51
#